data_0c3ac73420fe4ad585a7ff46c3abc04c
#
_entry.id   0c3ac73420fe4ad585a7ff46c3abc04c
#
_cell.length_a   1.000
_cell.length_b   1.000
_cell.length_c   1.000
_cell.angle_alpha   90.00
_cell.angle_beta   90.00
_cell.angle_gamma   90.00
#
_symmetry.space_group_name_H-M   'P 1'
#
loop_
_entity.id
_entity.type
_entity.pdbx_description
1 polymer ?
#
loop_
_entity_poly.entity_id
_entity_poly.type
_entity_poly.pdbx_seq_one_letter_code
_entity_poly.pdbx_strand_id
1 'polypeptide(L)'
;MRIELDFNSPEAIYIQLRNQIVMQIAQEQLRDGDSLPSVRCLAGELGVNMHTVNKAYAMLRQEGYLKLDRRRGAVISVQISNKAEEMTKVNE
;
A
#
# COMPACT_ATOMS: atom_id res chain seq x y z
N MET A 1 -6.05 -6.86 -7.84
CA MET A 1 -5.44 -5.52 -7.77
C MET A 1 -4.78 -5.20 -9.10
N ARG A 2 -5.08 -4.05 -9.63
CA ARG A 2 -4.55 -3.65 -10.93
C ARG A 2 -3.61 -2.46 -10.75
N ILE A 3 -2.35 -2.62 -11.15
CA ILE A 3 -1.32 -1.60 -11.02
C ILE A 3 -0.79 -1.26 -12.41
N GLU A 4 -0.79 0.03 -12.73
CA GLU A 4 -0.25 0.53 -14.00
C GLU A 4 0.93 1.46 -13.69
N LEU A 5 2.13 1.02 -14.05
CA LEU A 5 3.35 1.77 -13.82
C LEU A 5 3.82 2.45 -15.09
N ASP A 6 4.31 3.69 -14.94
CA ASP A 6 4.90 4.44 -16.03
C ASP A 6 6.41 4.52 -15.81
N PHE A 7 7.17 3.71 -16.56
CA PHE A 7 8.63 3.68 -16.42
C PHE A 7 9.30 4.90 -17.06
N ASN A 8 8.55 5.70 -17.81
CA ASN A 8 9.06 6.92 -18.42
C ASN A 8 8.80 8.15 -17.55
N SER A 9 8.03 8.01 -16.50
CA SER A 9 7.75 9.11 -15.58
C SER A 9 8.98 9.43 -14.72
N PRO A 10 9.21 10.70 -14.38
CA PRO A 10 10.26 11.04 -13.42
C PRO A 10 9.96 10.59 -12.01
N GLU A 11 8.72 10.21 -11.73
CA GLU A 11 8.34 9.72 -10.41
C GLU A 11 8.87 8.30 -10.19
N ALA A 12 9.49 8.07 -9.04
CA ALA A 12 10.04 6.76 -8.72
C ALA A 12 8.97 5.69 -8.74
N ILE A 13 9.31 4.50 -9.21
CA ILE A 13 8.36 3.40 -9.34
C ILE A 13 7.73 3.03 -7.99
N TYR A 14 8.52 3.02 -6.90
CA TYR A 14 7.94 2.65 -5.60
C TYR A 14 6.91 3.68 -5.12
N ILE A 15 7.08 4.95 -5.49
CA ILE A 15 6.10 6.00 -5.17
C ILE A 15 4.83 5.79 -5.99
N GLN A 16 4.96 5.48 -7.28
CA GLN A 16 3.80 5.20 -8.12
C GLN A 16 3.01 4.02 -7.58
N LEU A 17 3.70 2.97 -7.18
CA LEU A 17 3.06 1.78 -6.63
C LEU A 17 2.32 2.11 -5.34
N ARG A 18 2.99 2.81 -4.42
CA ARG A 18 2.37 3.24 -3.17
C ARG A 18 1.11 4.07 -3.44
N ASN A 19 1.21 5.04 -4.34
CA ASN A 19 0.10 5.95 -4.62
C ASN A 19 -1.09 5.22 -5.24
N GLN A 20 -0.85 4.26 -6.11
CA GLN A 20 -1.94 3.50 -6.72
C GLN A 20 -2.65 2.62 -5.69
N ILE A 21 -1.92 2.03 -4.76
CA ILE A 21 -2.55 1.23 -3.71
C ILE A 21 -3.41 2.13 -2.81
N VAL A 22 -2.90 3.30 -2.41
CA VAL A 22 -3.67 4.24 -1.60
C VAL A 22 -4.92 4.69 -2.34
N MET A 23 -4.81 4.97 -3.64
CA MET A 23 -5.96 5.36 -4.44
C MET A 23 -7.01 4.26 -4.49
N GLN A 24 -6.60 3.01 -4.64
CA GLN A 24 -7.54 1.89 -4.65
C GLN A 24 -8.23 1.73 -3.30
N ILE A 25 -7.53 2.01 -2.21
CA ILE A 25 -8.15 2.02 -0.89
C ILE A 25 -9.18 3.14 -0.80
N ALA A 26 -8.84 4.33 -1.28
CA ALA A 26 -9.75 5.48 -1.26
C ALA A 26 -11.00 5.22 -2.10
N GLN A 27 -10.86 4.48 -3.20
CA GLN A 27 -11.98 4.13 -4.09
C GLN A 27 -12.68 2.85 -3.66
N GLU A 28 -12.31 2.28 -2.54
CA GLU A 28 -12.89 1.06 -1.98
C GLU A 28 -12.73 -0.17 -2.88
N GLN A 29 -11.75 -0.14 -3.78
CA GLN A 29 -11.36 -1.31 -4.57
C GLN A 29 -10.51 -2.25 -3.74
N LEU A 30 -9.78 -1.72 -2.77
CA LEU A 30 -9.09 -2.47 -1.73
C LEU A 30 -9.69 -2.07 -0.40
N ARG A 31 -10.10 -3.07 0.38
CA ARG A 31 -10.80 -2.84 1.65
C ARG A 31 -10.00 -3.36 2.82
N ASP A 32 -10.35 -2.89 3.99
CA ASP A 32 -9.73 -3.37 5.23
C ASP A 32 -9.78 -4.89 5.30
N GLY A 33 -8.63 -5.50 5.56
CA GLY A 33 -8.52 -6.94 5.66
C GLY A 33 -8.22 -7.65 4.34
N ASP A 34 -8.26 -6.95 3.20
CA ASP A 34 -7.90 -7.57 1.93
C ASP A 34 -6.42 -7.91 1.91
N SER A 35 -6.10 -9.08 1.39
CA SER A 35 -4.70 -9.52 1.26
C SER A 35 -4.07 -8.92 0.03
N LEU A 36 -2.82 -8.48 0.17
CA LEU A 36 -2.01 -8.05 -0.97
C LEU A 36 -1.11 -9.22 -1.40
N PRO A 37 -0.71 -9.25 -2.68
CA PRO A 37 0.25 -10.27 -3.12
C PRO A 37 1.57 -10.08 -2.37
N SER A 38 2.35 -11.17 -2.28
CA SER A 38 3.68 -11.09 -1.68
C SER A 38 4.57 -10.16 -2.51
N VAL A 39 5.62 -9.65 -1.88
CA VAL A 39 6.59 -8.80 -2.57
C VAL A 39 7.14 -9.51 -3.81
N ARG A 40 7.51 -10.79 -3.66
CA ARG A 40 8.05 -11.56 -4.78
C ARG A 40 7.02 -11.70 -5.91
N CYS A 41 5.80 -12.04 -5.55
CA CYS A 41 4.74 -12.24 -6.53
C CYS A 41 4.45 -10.95 -7.30
N LEU A 42 4.28 -9.85 -6.59
CA LEU A 42 3.96 -8.58 -7.24
C LEU A 42 5.12 -8.07 -8.09
N ALA A 43 6.35 -8.22 -7.60
CA ALA A 43 7.53 -7.83 -8.37
C ALA A 43 7.59 -8.60 -9.70
N GLY A 44 7.29 -9.90 -9.66
CA GLY A 44 7.25 -10.72 -10.86
C GLY A 44 6.16 -10.29 -11.82
N GLU A 45 4.99 -9.99 -11.31
CA GLU A 45 3.86 -9.55 -12.14
C GLU A 45 4.13 -8.20 -12.81
N LEU A 46 4.75 -7.29 -12.09
CA LEU A 46 5.02 -5.93 -12.59
C LEU A 46 6.33 -5.83 -13.37
N GLY A 47 7.17 -6.83 -13.29
CA GLY A 47 8.48 -6.79 -13.94
C GLY A 47 9.43 -5.81 -13.30
N VAL A 48 9.36 -5.64 -11.99
CA VAL A 48 10.21 -4.73 -11.23
C VAL A 48 11.02 -5.50 -10.19
N ASN A 49 12.01 -4.80 -9.63
CA ASN A 49 12.84 -5.37 -8.57
C ASN A 49 12.04 -5.55 -7.29
N MET A 50 12.29 -6.65 -6.58
CA MET A 50 11.66 -6.92 -5.29
C MET A 50 11.90 -5.78 -4.29
N HIS A 51 13.07 -5.15 -4.33
CA HIS A 51 13.36 -4.03 -3.43
C HIS A 51 12.42 -2.86 -3.67
N THR A 52 12.03 -2.64 -4.91
CA THR A 52 11.07 -1.59 -5.27
C THR A 52 9.72 -1.85 -4.63
N VAL A 53 9.22 -3.08 -4.75
CA VAL A 53 7.94 -3.44 -4.13
C VAL A 53 8.04 -3.38 -2.61
N ASN A 54 9.13 -3.91 -2.07
CA ASN A 54 9.33 -3.90 -0.62
C ASN A 54 9.34 -2.48 -0.06
N LYS A 55 9.96 -1.55 -0.78
CA LYS A 55 10.02 -0.16 -0.37
C LYS A 55 8.63 0.48 -0.36
N ALA A 56 7.82 0.19 -1.38
CA ALA A 56 6.44 0.66 -1.43
C ALA A 56 5.62 0.10 -0.28
N TYR A 57 5.75 -1.19 -0.02
CA TYR A 57 5.03 -1.83 1.09
C TYR A 57 5.47 -1.27 2.44
N ALA A 58 6.77 -1.01 2.60
CA ALA A 58 7.27 -0.41 3.84
C ALA A 58 6.68 0.97 4.09
N MET A 59 6.55 1.77 3.04
CA MET A 59 5.90 3.09 3.14
C MET A 59 4.45 2.95 3.56
N LEU A 60 3.72 2.05 2.91
CA LEU A 60 2.30 1.81 3.23
C LEU A 60 2.13 1.35 4.67
N ARG A 61 3.04 0.50 5.13
CA ARG A 61 3.01 0.00 6.50
C ARG A 61 3.27 1.13 7.49
N GLN A 62 4.27 1.96 7.21
CA GLN A 62 4.60 3.09 8.06
C GLN A 62 3.46 4.10 8.13
N GLU A 63 2.74 4.27 7.02
CA GLU A 63 1.62 5.19 6.95
C GLU A 63 0.32 4.61 7.51
N GLY A 64 0.31 3.32 7.84
CA GLY A 64 -0.85 2.68 8.45
C GLY A 64 -1.83 2.06 7.47
N TYR A 65 -1.52 2.03 6.17
CA TYR A 65 -2.39 1.44 5.16
C TYR A 65 -2.21 -0.06 5.02
N LEU A 66 -1.15 -0.61 5.58
CA LEU A 66 -0.79 -2.00 5.42
C LEU A 66 -0.28 -2.54 6.74
N LYS A 67 -0.65 -3.78 7.08
CA LYS A 67 -0.13 -4.46 8.25
C LYS A 67 0.29 -5.87 7.85
N LEU A 68 1.14 -6.48 8.65
CA LEU A 68 1.57 -7.85 8.42
C LEU A 68 0.80 -8.78 9.32
N ASP A 69 0.17 -9.77 8.69
CA ASP A 69 -0.56 -10.83 9.39
C ASP A 69 0.26 -12.11 9.27
N ARG A 70 0.39 -12.86 10.36
CA ARG A 70 1.22 -14.06 10.37
C ARG A 70 0.76 -15.11 9.36
N ARG A 71 -0.55 -15.21 9.14
CA ARG A 71 -1.11 -16.22 8.25
C ARG A 71 -1.33 -15.72 6.85
N ARG A 72 -1.69 -14.45 6.71
CA ARG A 72 -2.14 -13.89 5.46
C ARG A 72 -1.09 -13.02 4.78
N GLY A 73 0.00 -12.71 5.47
CA GLY A 73 1.03 -11.82 4.94
C GLY A 73 0.61 -10.37 5.00
N ALA A 74 0.84 -9.64 3.91
CA ALA A 74 0.47 -8.23 3.85
C ALA A 74 -1.03 -8.08 3.64
N VAL A 75 -1.68 -7.31 4.50
CA VAL A 75 -3.12 -7.04 4.39
C VAL A 75 -3.38 -5.54 4.53
N ILE A 76 -4.47 -5.11 3.90
CA ILE A 76 -4.87 -3.71 3.94
C ILE A 76 -5.44 -3.36 5.30
N SER A 77 -5.09 -2.16 5.78
CA SER A 77 -5.62 -1.62 7.02
C SER A 77 -6.12 -0.20 6.74
N VAL A 78 -7.36 0.08 7.13
CA VAL A 78 -7.93 1.42 6.95
C VAL A 78 -8.11 2.15 8.28
N GLN A 79 -7.49 1.64 9.33
CA GLN A 79 -7.60 2.25 10.65
C GLN A 79 -6.94 3.62 10.74
N ILE A 80 -6.10 3.95 9.76
CA ILE A 80 -5.39 5.23 9.77
C ILE A 80 -6.36 6.41 9.77
N SER A 81 -7.48 6.31 9.08
CA SER A 81 -8.46 7.39 9.06
C SER A 81 -9.08 7.60 10.45
N ASN A 82 -9.33 6.51 11.16
CA ASN A 82 -9.85 6.60 12.53
C ASN A 82 -8.83 7.23 13.47
N LYS A 83 -7.57 6.87 13.32
CA LYS A 83 -6.50 7.46 14.14
C LYS A 83 -6.36 8.95 13.88
N ALA A 84 -6.46 9.35 12.62
CA ALA A 84 -6.39 10.76 12.26
C ALA A 84 -7.54 11.54 12.87
N GLU A 85 -8.74 10.99 12.86
CA GLU A 85 -9.90 11.61 13.47
C GLU A 85 -9.75 11.73 14.98
N GLU A 86 -9.26 10.68 15.63
CA GLU A 86 -9.03 10.69 17.06
C GLU A 86 -8.00 11.74 17.45
N MET A 87 -6.92 11.85 16.69
CA MET A 87 -5.90 12.85 16.94
C MET A 87 -6.46 14.27 16.80
N THR A 88 -7.30 14.47 15.81
CA THR A 88 -7.96 15.77 15.62
C THR A 88 -8.84 16.11 16.79
N LYS A 89 -9.60 15.15 17.29
CA LYS A 89 -10.47 15.37 18.45
C LYS A 89 -9.67 15.66 19.71
N VAL A 90 -8.57 14.96 19.90
CA VAL A 90 -7.74 15.17 21.09
C VAL A 90 -7.12 16.56 21.11
N ASN A 91 -6.81 17.10 19.95
CA ASN A 91 -6.19 18.41 19.84
C ASN A 91 -7.17 19.56 20.02
N GLU A 92 -8.44 19.27 20.07
CA GLU A 92 -9.45 20.27 20.36
C GLU A 92 -9.69 20.39 21.86
#